data_40ee5d0f00a71b7cd7ee118988228848
#
_entry.id   40ee5d0f00a71b7cd7ee118988228848
#
_cell.length_a   1.000
_cell.length_b   1.000
_cell.length_c   1.000
_cell.angle_alpha   90.00
_cell.angle_beta   90.00
_cell.angle_gamma   90.00
#
_symmetry.space_group_name_H-M   'P 1'
#
loop_
_entity.id
_entity.type
_entity.pdbx_description
1 polymer ?
#
loop_
_entity_poly.entity_id
_entity_poly.type
_entity_poly.pdbx_seq_one_letter_code
_entity_poly.pdbx_strand_id
1 'polypeptide(L)'
;MEYPSGIRHIIFNCAMPISDGQIQVVQLLFRNDTEADCSTQELIDWDAAIIAEDRDMLESTDPDAIVDMGRKIEMHMPSDRPGMIMRERLLELLRQHGEEEQPAQ
;
A
#
# COMPACT_ATOMS: atom_id res chain seq x y z
N MET A 1 11.65 -7.34 -6.59
CA MET A 1 12.77 -7.90 -5.76
C MET A 1 13.60 -8.82 -6.65
N GLU A 2 14.90 -8.76 -6.52
CA GLU A 2 15.83 -9.69 -7.18
C GLU A 2 16.70 -10.33 -6.09
N TYR A 3 16.76 -11.65 -6.12
CA TYR A 3 17.49 -12.43 -5.11
C TYR A 3 18.87 -12.81 -5.66
N PRO A 4 19.86 -13.09 -4.79
CA PRO A 4 21.20 -13.51 -5.21
C PRO A 4 21.23 -14.78 -6.09
N SER A 5 20.18 -15.59 -6.00
CA SER A 5 19.97 -16.79 -6.84
C SER A 5 19.57 -16.46 -8.29
N GLY A 6 19.31 -15.20 -8.63
CA GLY A 6 18.76 -14.78 -9.92
C GLY A 6 17.23 -14.88 -10.02
N ILE A 7 16.56 -15.32 -8.96
CA ILE A 7 15.10 -15.31 -8.87
C ILE A 7 14.63 -13.86 -8.79
N ARG A 8 13.55 -13.54 -9.50
CA ARG A 8 12.90 -12.24 -9.51
C ARG A 8 11.43 -12.39 -9.18
N HIS A 9 11.00 -11.61 -8.21
CA HIS A 9 9.59 -11.43 -7.91
C HIS A 9 9.17 -9.99 -8.18
N ILE A 10 8.06 -9.82 -8.90
CA ILE A 10 7.38 -8.54 -9.08
C ILE A 10 6.06 -8.65 -8.35
N ILE A 11 5.90 -7.80 -7.34
CA ILE A 11 4.66 -7.72 -6.56
C ILE A 11 3.94 -6.45 -6.99
N PHE A 12 2.69 -6.61 -7.38
CA PHE A 12 1.80 -5.53 -7.75
C PHE A 12 0.63 -5.48 -6.78
N ASN A 13 0.54 -4.39 -6.02
CA ASN A 13 -0.51 -4.17 -5.05
C ASN A 13 -1.49 -3.12 -5.56
N CYS A 14 -2.78 -3.42 -5.47
CA CYS A 14 -3.87 -2.48 -5.70
C CYS A 14 -4.70 -2.35 -4.43
N ALA A 15 -4.88 -1.12 -3.95
CA ALA A 15 -5.85 -0.80 -2.91
C ALA A 15 -7.07 -0.16 -3.57
N MET A 16 -8.22 -0.82 -3.43
CA MET A 16 -9.47 -0.40 -4.06
C MET A 16 -10.45 0.03 -2.97
N PRO A 17 -10.92 1.28 -2.96
CA PRO A 17 -11.90 1.74 -2.00
C PRO A 17 -13.25 1.02 -2.23
N ILE A 18 -13.86 0.54 -1.13
CA ILE A 18 -15.20 -0.05 -1.14
C ILE A 18 -16.19 0.91 -0.49
N SER A 19 -15.79 1.54 0.61
CA SER A 19 -16.55 2.54 1.34
C SER A 19 -15.60 3.43 2.14
N ASP A 20 -16.11 4.44 2.84
CA ASP A 20 -15.30 5.40 3.61
C ASP A 20 -14.36 4.74 4.64
N GLY A 21 -14.71 3.58 5.16
CA GLY A 21 -13.90 2.87 6.17
C GLY A 21 -13.33 1.54 5.67
N GLN A 22 -13.47 1.21 4.38
CA GLN A 22 -13.07 -0.10 3.87
C GLN A 22 -12.38 -0.03 2.53
N ILE A 23 -11.27 -0.74 2.43
CA ILE A 23 -10.55 -0.99 1.18
C ILE A 23 -10.45 -2.49 0.92
N GLN A 24 -10.36 -2.85 -0.35
CA GLN A 24 -9.93 -4.19 -0.76
C GLN A 24 -8.51 -4.11 -1.30
N VAL A 25 -7.61 -4.89 -0.73
CA VAL A 25 -6.25 -5.05 -1.27
C VAL A 25 -6.22 -6.28 -2.16
N VAL A 26 -5.74 -6.09 -3.39
CA VAL A 26 -5.48 -7.18 -4.34
C VAL A 26 -4.00 -7.20 -4.62
N GLN A 27 -3.40 -8.36 -4.44
CA GLN A 27 -1.98 -8.56 -4.71
C GLN A 27 -1.78 -9.57 -5.83
N LEU A 28 -0.91 -9.22 -6.78
CA LEU A 28 -0.48 -10.09 -7.87
C LEU A 28 1.03 -10.28 -7.76
N LEU A 29 1.46 -11.53 -7.68
CA LEU A 29 2.87 -11.89 -7.66
C LEU A 29 3.27 -12.56 -8.98
N PHE A 30 4.24 -11.95 -9.66
CA PHE A 30 4.87 -12.51 -10.86
C PHE A 30 6.27 -13.00 -10.50
N ARG A 31 6.62 -14.19 -10.96
CA ARG A 31 7.91 -14.83 -10.66
C ARG A 31 8.53 -15.47 -11.89
N ASN A 32 9.85 -15.66 -11.88
CA ASN A 32 10.60 -16.35 -12.93
C ASN A 32 11.15 -17.72 -12.50
N ASP A 33 10.86 -18.17 -11.30
CA ASP A 33 11.09 -19.52 -10.80
C ASP A 33 9.92 -20.45 -11.17
N THR A 34 10.01 -21.71 -10.79
CA THR A 34 9.05 -22.76 -11.17
C THR A 34 8.42 -23.42 -9.94
N GLU A 35 7.36 -24.21 -10.19
CA GLU A 35 6.72 -25.02 -9.14
C GLU A 35 7.67 -26.02 -8.45
N ALA A 36 8.78 -26.41 -9.14
CA ALA A 36 9.78 -27.28 -8.56
C ALA A 36 10.71 -26.56 -7.57
N ASP A 37 10.85 -25.25 -7.69
CA ASP A 37 11.68 -24.43 -6.80
C ASP A 37 10.90 -24.03 -5.54
N CYS A 38 9.65 -23.63 -5.72
CA CYS A 38 8.72 -23.28 -4.67
C CYS A 38 7.30 -23.42 -5.19
N SER A 39 6.43 -24.11 -4.48
CA SER A 39 5.04 -24.29 -4.92
C SER A 39 4.27 -22.95 -4.88
N THR A 40 3.31 -22.81 -5.79
CA THR A 40 2.41 -21.64 -5.78
C THR A 40 1.69 -21.52 -4.45
N GLN A 41 1.29 -22.64 -3.83
CA GLN A 41 0.59 -22.62 -2.54
C GLN A 41 1.49 -22.08 -1.40
N GLU A 42 2.75 -22.50 -1.34
CA GLU A 42 3.70 -21.99 -0.34
C GLU A 42 3.91 -20.48 -0.48
N LEU A 43 3.98 -19.95 -1.70
CA LEU A 43 4.08 -18.51 -1.94
C LEU A 43 2.81 -17.76 -1.53
N ILE A 44 1.64 -18.30 -1.84
CA ILE A 44 0.36 -17.71 -1.41
C ILE A 44 0.26 -17.67 0.10
N ASP A 45 0.62 -18.74 0.78
CA ASP A 45 0.53 -18.84 2.24
C ASP A 45 1.51 -17.86 2.92
N TRP A 46 2.73 -17.75 2.38
CA TRP A 46 3.74 -16.82 2.86
C TRP A 46 3.30 -15.36 2.67
N ASP A 47 2.81 -15.04 1.49
CA ASP A 47 2.35 -13.70 1.13
C ASP A 47 1.12 -13.29 1.95
N ALA A 48 0.16 -14.22 2.14
CA ALA A 48 -1.00 -14.01 2.98
C ALA A 48 -0.64 -13.71 4.45
N ALA A 49 0.42 -14.35 4.97
CA ALA A 49 0.91 -14.07 6.31
C ALA A 49 1.46 -12.65 6.43
N ILE A 50 2.24 -12.18 5.46
CA ILE A 50 2.76 -10.80 5.43
C ILE A 50 1.61 -9.79 5.34
N ILE A 51 0.64 -10.03 4.45
CA ILE A 51 -0.53 -9.14 4.32
C ILE A 51 -1.32 -9.07 5.62
N ALA A 52 -1.44 -10.18 6.35
CA ALA A 52 -2.13 -10.19 7.64
C ALA A 52 -1.41 -9.33 8.68
N GLU A 53 -0.06 -9.40 8.75
CA GLU A 53 0.74 -8.56 9.64
C GLU A 53 0.61 -7.07 9.26
N ASP A 54 0.71 -6.73 7.97
CA ASP A 54 0.55 -5.38 7.45
C ASP A 54 -0.85 -4.83 7.77
N ARG A 55 -1.88 -5.65 7.60
CA ARG A 55 -3.26 -5.27 7.92
C ARG A 55 -3.41 -4.93 9.40
N ASP A 56 -2.94 -5.79 10.28
CA ASP A 56 -3.06 -5.59 11.73
C ASP A 56 -2.35 -4.30 12.17
N MET A 57 -1.22 -3.97 11.55
CA MET A 57 -0.51 -2.73 11.77
C MET A 57 -1.30 -1.53 11.25
N LEU A 58 -1.80 -1.58 10.02
CA LEU A 58 -2.56 -0.48 9.41
C LEU A 58 -3.88 -0.21 10.14
N GLU A 59 -4.61 -1.26 10.54
CA GLU A 59 -5.86 -1.14 11.31
C GLU A 59 -5.64 -0.58 12.73
N SER A 60 -4.40 -0.59 13.22
CA SER A 60 -4.02 0.03 14.50
C SER A 60 -3.66 1.51 14.37
N THR A 61 -3.52 2.04 13.15
CA THR A 61 -3.22 3.45 12.92
C THR A 61 -4.48 4.32 12.97
N ASP A 62 -4.28 5.64 13.03
CA ASP A 62 -5.38 6.60 13.01
C ASP A 62 -6.16 6.48 11.68
N PRO A 63 -7.47 6.15 11.71
CA PRO A 63 -8.28 6.07 10.50
C PRO A 63 -8.44 7.42 9.79
N ASP A 64 -8.28 8.53 10.51
CA ASP A 64 -8.40 9.88 9.98
C ASP A 64 -7.05 10.46 9.52
N ALA A 65 -6.16 9.60 8.98
CA ALA A 65 -4.86 10.02 8.47
C ALA A 65 -5.00 11.14 7.41
N ILE A 66 -4.35 12.27 7.68
CA ILE A 66 -4.45 13.48 6.87
C ILE A 66 -3.67 13.30 5.57
N VAL A 67 -4.28 13.65 4.45
CA VAL A 67 -3.65 13.63 3.13
C VAL A 67 -2.82 14.89 2.89
N ASP A 68 -3.27 16.06 3.40
CA ASP A 68 -2.58 17.34 3.24
C ASP A 68 -1.33 17.46 4.12
N MET A 69 -0.17 17.15 3.56
CA MET A 69 1.13 17.32 4.21
C MET A 69 1.47 18.78 4.56
N GLY A 70 0.79 19.76 3.93
CA GLY A 70 0.94 21.18 4.23
C GLY A 70 0.53 21.53 5.66
N ARG A 71 -0.28 20.71 6.31
CA ARG A 71 -0.69 20.89 7.72
C ARG A 71 0.44 20.60 8.72
N LYS A 72 1.54 19.93 8.29
CA LYS A 72 2.74 19.62 9.10
C LYS A 72 2.44 18.91 10.42
N ILE A 73 1.48 18.02 10.43
CA ILE A 73 1.10 17.23 11.61
C ILE A 73 2.00 16.02 11.75
N GLU A 74 2.50 15.49 10.63
CA GLU A 74 3.37 14.33 10.57
C GLU A 74 4.81 14.74 10.19
N MET A 75 5.77 13.93 10.65
CA MET A 75 7.16 14.02 10.22
C MET A 75 7.43 12.95 9.16
N HIS A 76 8.07 13.37 8.07
CA HIS A 76 8.42 12.47 6.97
C HIS A 76 9.92 12.24 6.91
N MET A 77 10.30 11.00 6.62
CA MET A 77 11.67 10.58 6.34
C MET A 77 11.89 10.45 4.82
N PRO A 78 13.14 10.43 4.35
CA PRO A 78 13.42 10.25 2.91
C PRO A 78 12.81 8.97 2.31
N SER A 79 12.62 7.92 3.12
CA SER A 79 11.95 6.66 2.73
C SER A 79 10.46 6.83 2.43
N ASP A 80 9.81 7.87 2.97
CA ASP A 80 8.36 8.08 2.84
C ASP A 80 7.99 8.79 1.53
N ARG A 81 9.00 9.15 0.73
CA ARG A 81 8.81 9.88 -0.54
C ARG A 81 7.73 9.30 -1.46
N PRO A 82 7.61 7.97 -1.67
CA PRO A 82 6.54 7.41 -2.48
C PRO A 82 5.15 7.72 -1.93
N GLY A 83 4.96 7.62 -0.63
CA GLY A 83 3.71 7.97 0.06
C GLY A 83 3.38 9.47 -0.06
N MET A 84 4.40 10.33 0.05
CA MET A 84 4.24 11.78 -0.13
C MET A 84 3.76 12.12 -1.54
N ILE A 85 4.34 11.51 -2.57
CA ILE A 85 3.92 11.69 -3.97
C ILE A 85 2.47 11.22 -4.17
N MET A 86 2.09 10.11 -3.57
CA MET A 86 0.72 9.60 -3.63
C MET A 86 -0.26 10.61 -2.99
N ARG A 87 0.05 11.13 -1.81
CA ARG A 87 -0.77 12.13 -1.12
C ARG A 87 -0.93 13.42 -1.94
N GLU A 88 0.15 13.92 -2.56
CA GLU A 88 0.09 15.07 -3.47
C GLU A 88 -0.88 14.82 -4.64
N ARG A 89 -0.85 13.60 -5.23
CA ARG A 89 -1.76 13.23 -6.31
C ARG A 89 -3.21 13.13 -5.86
N LEU A 90 -3.47 12.63 -4.67
CA LEU A 90 -4.82 12.59 -4.09
C LEU A 90 -5.36 14.00 -3.86
N LEU A 91 -4.56 14.91 -3.29
CA LEU A 91 -4.94 16.32 -3.13
C LEU A 91 -5.22 17.00 -4.47
N GLU A 92 -4.43 16.71 -5.49
CA GLU A 92 -4.66 17.23 -6.84
C GLU A 92 -6.00 16.74 -7.40
N LEU A 93 -6.32 15.46 -7.22
CA LEU A 93 -7.62 14.88 -7.63
C LEU A 93 -8.80 15.55 -6.91
N LEU A 94 -8.72 15.74 -5.60
CA LEU A 94 -9.76 16.45 -4.84
C LEU A 94 -10.01 17.84 -5.42
N ARG A 95 -8.95 18.62 -5.65
CA ARG A 95 -9.04 19.97 -6.24
C ARG A 95 -9.67 19.97 -7.64
N GLN A 96 -9.31 18.99 -8.49
CA GLN A 96 -9.88 18.85 -9.83
C GLN A 96 -11.38 18.59 -9.82
N HIS A 97 -11.87 17.96 -8.75
CA HIS A 97 -13.29 17.69 -8.55
C HIS A 97 -14.01 18.73 -7.70
N GLY A 98 -13.32 19.80 -7.30
CA GLY A 98 -13.90 20.86 -6.46
C GLY A 98 -14.16 20.40 -5.02
N GLU A 99 -13.44 19.37 -4.58
CA GLU A 99 -13.52 18.82 -3.23
C GLU A 99 -12.33 19.24 -2.38
N GLU A 100 -12.53 19.29 -1.08
CA GLU A 100 -11.49 19.58 -0.08
C GLU A 100 -11.44 18.44 0.93
N GLU A 101 -10.23 18.18 1.44
CA GLU A 101 -10.06 17.24 2.53
C GLU A 101 -10.83 17.75 3.77
N GLN A 102 -11.70 16.91 4.31
CA GLN A 102 -12.43 17.25 5.53
C GLN A 102 -11.46 17.35 6.70
N PRO A 103 -11.63 18.29 7.62
CA PRO A 103 -10.83 18.34 8.84
C PRO A 103 -11.10 17.07 9.67
N ALA A 104 -10.04 16.50 10.26
CA ALA A 104 -10.19 15.42 11.23
C ALA A 104 -11.14 15.87 12.36
N GLN A 105 -12.13 15.03 12.67
CA GLN A 105 -13.11 15.32 13.72
C GLN A 105 -12.53 15.14 15.12
#